data_05fe2d84361dde895896b4f4af55bd40
#
_entry.id   05fe2d84361dde895896b4f4af55bd40
#
_cell.length_a   1.000
_cell.length_b   1.000
_cell.length_c   1.000
_cell.angle_alpha   90.00
_cell.angle_beta   90.00
_cell.angle_gamma   90.00
#
_symmetry.space_group_name_H-M   'P 1'
#
loop_
_entity.id
_entity.type
_entity.pdbx_description
1 polymer ?
#
loop_
_entity_poly.entity_id
_entity_poly.type
_entity_poly.pdbx_seq_one_letter_code
_entity_poly.pdbx_strand_id
1 'polypeptide(L)'
;MEHEFMWTAGDCLSNMRLYVEGALVLFEDDALPLTKLAHEHEEWNAAEALNTIGEALYRLQEYIRKLQEAHGMEVRRQTETSVK
;
A
#
# COMPACT_ATOMS: atom_id res chain seq x y z
N MET A 1 14.20 -1.31 -23.98
CA MET A 1 13.93 -0.19 -23.06
C MET A 1 12.57 -0.28 -22.36
N GLU A 2 11.49 -0.50 -23.11
CA GLU A 2 10.16 -0.64 -22.51
C GLU A 2 10.08 -1.80 -21.54
N HIS A 3 10.71 -2.94 -21.85
CA HIS A 3 10.76 -4.08 -20.97
C HIS A 3 11.46 -3.79 -19.64
N GLU A 4 12.60 -3.09 -19.68
CA GLU A 4 13.33 -2.73 -18.47
C GLU A 4 12.51 -1.80 -17.58
N PHE A 5 11.83 -0.83 -18.19
CA PHE A 5 10.95 0.07 -17.45
C PHE A 5 9.82 -0.70 -16.76
N MET A 6 9.18 -1.62 -17.45
CA MET A 6 8.05 -2.38 -16.90
C MET A 6 8.48 -3.32 -15.77
N TRP A 7 9.62 -3.97 -15.90
CA TRP A 7 10.18 -4.80 -14.83
C TRP A 7 10.53 -3.94 -13.62
N THR A 8 11.19 -2.81 -13.83
CA THR A 8 11.54 -1.88 -12.77
C THR A 8 10.29 -1.34 -12.06
N ALA A 9 9.26 -1.01 -12.81
CA ALA A 9 7.99 -0.55 -12.24
C ALA A 9 7.33 -1.65 -11.41
N GLY A 10 7.33 -2.89 -11.90
CA GLY A 10 6.78 -4.03 -11.16
C GLY A 10 7.53 -4.28 -9.86
N ASP A 11 8.85 -4.25 -9.88
CA ASP A 11 9.67 -4.40 -8.68
C ASP A 11 9.42 -3.26 -7.69
N CYS A 12 9.32 -2.04 -8.18
CA CYS A 12 9.04 -0.88 -7.35
C CYS A 12 7.68 -1.02 -6.65
N LEU A 13 6.65 -1.39 -7.38
CA LEU A 13 5.30 -1.59 -6.82
C LEU A 13 5.29 -2.72 -5.79
N SER A 14 5.99 -3.82 -6.06
CA SER A 14 6.12 -4.94 -5.11
C SER A 14 6.82 -4.52 -3.84
N ASN A 15 7.89 -3.75 -3.95
CA ASN A 15 8.62 -3.25 -2.78
C ASN A 15 7.76 -2.28 -1.97
N MET A 16 7.06 -1.35 -2.64
CA MET A 16 6.14 -0.43 -1.97
C MET A 16 5.05 -1.18 -1.23
N ARG A 17 4.50 -2.23 -1.84
CA ARG A 17 3.47 -3.06 -1.22
C ARG A 17 3.99 -3.70 0.07
N LEU A 18 5.20 -4.26 0.05
CA LEU A 18 5.82 -4.85 1.23
C LEU A 18 5.99 -3.84 2.36
N TYR A 19 6.45 -2.64 2.05
CA TYR A 19 6.61 -1.59 3.05
C TYR A 19 5.27 -1.13 3.63
N VAL A 20 4.25 -1.00 2.79
CA VAL A 20 2.91 -0.62 3.25
C VAL A 20 2.29 -1.72 4.10
N GLU A 21 2.43 -2.99 3.72
CA GLU A 21 1.95 -4.12 4.51
C GLU A 21 2.64 -4.18 5.87
N GLY A 22 3.96 -3.95 5.91
CA GLY A 22 4.72 -3.87 7.16
C GLY A 22 4.25 -2.71 8.04
N ALA A 23 4.00 -1.55 7.44
CA ALA A 23 3.48 -0.39 8.15
C ALA A 23 2.08 -0.65 8.71
N LEU A 24 1.22 -1.37 7.96
CA LEU A 24 -0.11 -1.76 8.43
C LEU A 24 -0.04 -2.72 9.62
N VAL A 25 0.88 -3.67 9.60
CA VAL A 25 1.09 -4.58 10.75
C VAL A 25 1.50 -3.78 11.99
N LEU A 26 2.45 -2.86 11.84
CA LEU A 26 2.84 -1.97 12.93
C LEU A 26 1.68 -1.12 13.42
N PHE A 27 0.88 -0.61 12.52
CA PHE A 27 -0.29 0.18 12.86
C PHE A 27 -1.29 -0.65 13.68
N GLU A 28 -1.60 -1.86 13.23
CA GLU A 28 -2.54 -2.74 13.93
C GLU A 28 -2.02 -3.17 15.29
N ASP A 29 -0.72 -3.50 15.39
CA ASP A 29 -0.14 -4.01 16.62
C ASP A 29 0.12 -2.91 17.65
N ASP A 30 0.58 -1.73 17.22
CA ASP A 30 1.03 -0.68 18.12
C ASP A 30 0.10 0.54 18.16
N ALA A 31 -0.37 0.99 17.00
CA ALA A 31 -1.15 2.23 16.92
C ALA A 31 -2.62 2.05 17.31
N LEU A 32 -3.24 0.93 16.98
CA LEU A 32 -4.63 0.69 17.38
C LEU A 32 -4.80 0.63 18.90
N PRO A 33 -3.97 -0.09 19.65
CA PRO A 33 -4.03 -0.03 21.11
C PRO A 33 -3.77 1.37 21.65
N LEU A 34 -2.86 2.11 21.04
CA LEU A 34 -2.57 3.50 21.43
C LEU A 34 -3.76 4.43 21.15
N THR A 35 -4.45 4.21 20.03
CA THR A 35 -5.67 4.95 19.69
C THR A 35 -6.76 4.71 20.74
N LYS A 36 -6.93 3.46 21.17
CA LYS A 36 -7.89 3.11 22.22
C LYS A 36 -7.53 3.80 23.53
N LEU A 37 -6.26 3.81 23.89
CA LEU A 37 -5.77 4.48 25.09
C LEU A 37 -6.00 5.98 25.00
N ALA A 38 -5.78 6.59 23.85
CA ALA A 38 -6.05 8.00 23.59
C ALA A 38 -7.53 8.35 23.81
N HIS A 39 -8.44 7.50 23.33
CA HIS A 39 -9.88 7.67 23.58
C HIS A 39 -10.21 7.59 25.06
N GLU A 40 -9.64 6.64 25.79
CA GLU A 40 -9.86 6.48 27.21
C GLU A 40 -9.41 7.69 28.02
N HIS A 41 -8.36 8.38 27.57
CA HIS A 41 -7.82 9.58 28.21
C HIS A 41 -8.33 10.88 27.58
N GLU A 42 -9.31 10.79 26.69
CA GLU A 42 -9.91 11.96 26.01
C GLU A 42 -8.90 12.76 25.19
N GLU A 43 -7.86 12.12 24.71
CA GLU A 43 -6.87 12.71 23.80
C GLU A 43 -7.35 12.64 22.36
N TRP A 44 -8.38 13.42 22.04
CA TRP A 44 -9.09 13.33 20.77
C TRP A 44 -8.21 13.66 19.57
N ASN A 45 -7.31 14.64 19.70
CA ASN A 45 -6.42 15.01 18.60
C ASN A 45 -5.45 13.88 18.25
N ALA A 46 -4.93 13.19 19.27
CA ALA A 46 -4.04 12.04 19.06
C ALA A 46 -4.79 10.88 18.41
N ALA A 47 -6.00 10.59 18.90
CA ALA A 47 -6.85 9.52 18.34
C ALA A 47 -7.18 9.81 16.88
N GLU A 48 -7.56 11.04 16.56
CA GLU A 48 -7.88 11.44 15.19
C GLU A 48 -6.67 11.33 14.28
N ALA A 49 -5.49 11.78 14.73
CA ALA A 49 -4.26 11.68 13.97
C ALA A 49 -3.91 10.21 13.65
N LEU A 50 -4.01 9.33 14.64
CA LEU A 50 -3.75 7.90 14.44
C LEU A 50 -4.74 7.26 13.48
N ASN A 51 -6.02 7.59 13.59
CA ASN A 51 -7.05 7.11 12.66
C ASN A 51 -6.78 7.58 11.22
N THR A 52 -6.37 8.83 11.06
CA THR A 52 -6.04 9.40 9.75
C THR A 52 -4.87 8.65 9.11
N ILE A 53 -3.83 8.34 9.89
CA ILE A 53 -2.69 7.55 9.43
C ILE A 53 -3.16 6.17 8.97
N GLY A 54 -3.99 5.50 9.75
CA GLY A 54 -4.53 4.19 9.40
C GLY A 54 -5.32 4.21 8.10
N GLU A 55 -6.22 5.17 7.94
CA GLU A 55 -6.98 5.33 6.70
C GLU A 55 -6.07 5.56 5.51
N ALA A 56 -5.05 6.40 5.66
CA ALA A 56 -4.09 6.67 4.58
C ALA A 56 -3.33 5.39 4.17
N LEU A 57 -2.91 4.57 5.14
CA LEU A 57 -2.22 3.32 4.89
C LEU A 57 -3.12 2.32 4.14
N TYR A 58 -4.38 2.17 4.54
CA TYR A 58 -5.32 1.28 3.86
C TYR A 58 -5.62 1.75 2.43
N ARG A 59 -5.78 3.05 2.23
CA ARG A 59 -5.97 3.63 0.89
C ARG A 59 -4.76 3.40 0.02
N LEU A 60 -3.57 3.58 0.57
CA LEU A 60 -2.33 3.38 -0.17
C LEU A 60 -2.16 1.92 -0.58
N GLN A 61 -2.47 0.98 0.31
CA GLN A 61 -2.45 -0.45 0.01
C GLN A 61 -3.37 -0.77 -1.18
N GLU A 62 -4.60 -0.27 -1.14
CA GLU A 62 -5.58 -0.48 -2.20
C GLU A 62 -5.12 0.14 -3.51
N TYR A 63 -4.55 1.33 -3.44
CA TYR A 63 -4.03 2.03 -4.61
C TYR A 63 -2.89 1.26 -5.27
N ILE A 64 -1.95 0.77 -4.47
CA ILE A 64 -0.83 -0.05 -4.96
C ILE A 64 -1.34 -1.34 -5.60
N ARG A 65 -2.32 -1.98 -4.98
CA ARG A 65 -2.95 -3.19 -5.53
C ARG A 65 -3.54 -2.95 -6.91
N LYS A 66 -4.26 -1.85 -7.08
CA LYS A 66 -4.84 -1.46 -8.37
C LYS A 66 -3.77 -1.19 -9.42
N LEU A 67 -2.70 -0.51 -9.03
CA LEU A 67 -1.57 -0.26 -9.93
C LEU A 67 -0.88 -1.56 -10.35
N GLN A 68 -0.73 -2.51 -9.43
CA GLN A 68 -0.15 -3.81 -9.74
C GLN A 68 -1.04 -4.60 -10.72
N GLU A 69 -2.36 -4.56 -10.54
CA GLU A 69 -3.30 -5.19 -11.45
C GLU A 69 -3.19 -4.60 -12.86
N ALA A 70 -3.18 -3.27 -12.95
CA ALA A 70 -3.04 -2.58 -14.23
C ALA A 70 -1.71 -2.90 -14.90
N HIS A 71 -0.61 -2.92 -14.13
CA HIS A 71 0.70 -3.27 -14.62
C HIS A 71 0.74 -4.72 -15.13
N GLY A 72 0.14 -5.65 -14.39
CA GLY A 72 0.06 -7.04 -14.79
C GLY A 72 -0.70 -7.24 -16.10
N MET A 73 -1.80 -6.53 -16.29
CA MET A 73 -2.55 -6.55 -17.54
C MET A 73 -1.73 -6.03 -18.70
N GLU A 74 -1.00 -4.95 -18.50
CA GLU A 74 -0.16 -4.37 -19.55
C GLU A 74 0.97 -5.31 -19.95
N VAL A 75 1.63 -5.95 -19.00
CA VAL A 75 2.67 -6.95 -19.25
C VAL A 75 2.11 -8.13 -20.05
N ARG A 76 0.94 -8.64 -19.68
CA ARG A 76 0.28 -9.74 -20.40
C ARG A 76 -0.03 -9.36 -21.83
N ARG A 77 -0.58 -8.18 -22.04
CA ARG A 77 -0.93 -7.68 -23.37
C ARG A 77 0.30 -7.61 -24.26
N GLN A 78 1.41 -7.07 -23.75
CA GLN A 78 2.65 -6.97 -24.50
C GLN A 78 3.25 -8.34 -24.80
N THR A 79 3.19 -9.26 -23.86
CA THR A 79 3.67 -10.63 -24.05
C THR A 79 2.86 -11.34 -25.14
N GLU A 80 1.54 -11.20 -25.14
CA GLU A 80 0.68 -11.78 -26.17
C GLU A 80 0.98 -11.21 -27.55
N THR A 81 1.22 -9.91 -27.63
CA THR A 81 1.58 -9.24 -28.88
C THR A 81 2.94 -9.72 -29.38
N SER A 82 3.89 -9.97 -28.50
CA SER A 82 5.24 -10.43 -28.84
C SER A 82 5.28 -11.85 -29.41
N VAL A 83 4.34 -12.70 -29.03
CA VAL A 83 4.27 -14.09 -29.47
C VAL A 83 3.83 -14.21 -30.94
N LYS A 84 3.20 -13.20 -31.47
CA LYS A 84 2.81 -13.16 -32.88
C LYS A 84 3.95 -12.64 -33.74
#